data_28fc6e78535b87e1899eacd40d704bcb
#
_entry.id   28fc6e78535b87e1899eacd40d704bcb
#
_cell.length_a   1.000
_cell.length_b   1.000
_cell.length_c   1.000
_cell.angle_alpha   90.00
_cell.angle_beta   90.00
_cell.angle_gamma   90.00
#
_symmetry.space_group_name_H-M   'P 1'
#
loop_
_entity.id
_entity.type
_entity.pdbx_description
1 polymer ?
#
loop_
_entity_poly.entity_id
_entity_poly.type
_entity_poly.pdbx_seq_one_letter_code
_entity_poly.pdbx_strand_id
1 'polypeptide(L)'
;MKTQIILRKVHYAFSAFLCTACLVSCNDWLKPEPLSFYSPENTYVTKEGLEGALVSCRAMIRPEFIGNNSYACTELMTSDVAVAGNIVAQTLKNFEIQLKPGAYGDSQIGTFWSKGYSAIQKANTIISRVQAADEITENDKNTILAEGYFHRSY
;
A
#
# COMPACT_ATOMS: atom_id res chain seq x y z
N MET A 1 -55.85 21.40 -29.86
CA MET A 1 -54.46 21.21 -30.30
C MET A 1 -53.42 21.91 -29.36
N LYS A 2 -53.62 23.12 -28.92
CA LYS A 2 -52.70 23.82 -27.98
C LYS A 2 -52.52 23.16 -26.61
N THR A 3 -53.58 22.59 -26.02
CA THR A 3 -53.58 21.92 -24.69
C THR A 3 -52.70 20.67 -24.68
N GLN A 4 -52.67 19.89 -25.74
CA GLN A 4 -51.85 18.68 -25.85
C GLN A 4 -50.34 19.03 -25.92
N ILE A 5 -49.98 20.14 -26.51
CA ILE A 5 -48.60 20.62 -26.62
C ILE A 5 -48.09 21.10 -25.24
N ILE A 6 -48.93 21.74 -24.47
CA ILE A 6 -48.62 22.23 -23.14
C ILE A 6 -48.42 21.03 -22.20
N LEU A 7 -49.32 20.04 -22.19
CA LEU A 7 -49.19 18.83 -21.40
C LEU A 7 -47.89 18.06 -21.71
N ARG A 8 -47.51 17.95 -22.97
CA ARG A 8 -46.24 17.31 -23.37
C ARG A 8 -45.02 18.06 -22.83
N LYS A 9 -45.02 19.39 -22.90
CA LYS A 9 -43.91 20.19 -22.37
C LYS A 9 -43.76 20.08 -20.87
N VAL A 10 -44.90 20.02 -20.14
CA VAL A 10 -44.92 19.82 -18.67
C VAL A 10 -44.38 18.44 -18.31
N HIS A 11 -44.74 17.39 -19.08
CA HIS A 11 -44.21 16.05 -18.83
C HIS A 11 -42.70 15.97 -19.07
N TYR A 12 -42.17 16.58 -20.13
CA TYR A 12 -40.73 16.61 -20.36
C TYR A 12 -39.97 17.41 -19.31
N ALA A 13 -40.51 18.54 -18.85
CA ALA A 13 -39.90 19.35 -17.80
C ALA A 13 -39.90 18.58 -16.46
N PHE A 14 -40.97 17.85 -16.13
CA PHE A 14 -41.06 17.05 -14.93
C PHE A 14 -40.11 15.84 -14.99
N SER A 15 -40.04 15.17 -16.12
CA SER A 15 -39.13 14.05 -16.33
C SER A 15 -37.65 14.50 -16.28
N ALA A 16 -37.31 15.66 -16.86
CA ALA A 16 -35.95 16.23 -16.76
C ALA A 16 -35.59 16.59 -15.33
N PHE A 17 -36.53 17.16 -14.56
CA PHE A 17 -36.32 17.49 -13.16
C PHE A 17 -36.12 16.24 -12.30
N LEU A 18 -36.88 15.17 -12.55
CA LEU A 18 -36.74 13.90 -11.84
C LEU A 18 -35.37 13.24 -12.14
N CYS A 19 -34.89 13.29 -13.39
CA CYS A 19 -33.58 12.78 -13.76
C CYS A 19 -32.43 13.58 -13.10
N THR A 20 -32.55 14.91 -12.99
CA THR A 20 -31.55 15.73 -12.31
C THR A 20 -31.52 15.50 -10.80
N ALA A 21 -32.67 15.23 -10.17
CA ALA A 21 -32.73 14.89 -8.74
C ALA A 21 -32.07 13.55 -8.41
N CYS A 22 -32.11 12.58 -9.34
CA CYS A 22 -31.42 11.29 -9.16
C CYS A 22 -29.89 11.37 -9.30
N LEU A 23 -29.36 12.44 -9.87
CA LEU A 23 -27.91 12.64 -10.02
C LEU A 23 -27.27 13.23 -8.76
N VAL A 24 -28.04 13.76 -7.81
CA VAL A 24 -27.58 14.16 -6.49
C VAL A 24 -27.52 12.91 -5.62
N SER A 25 -26.67 11.97 -6.00
CA SER A 25 -26.38 10.77 -5.22
C SER A 25 -25.75 11.19 -3.90
N CYS A 26 -26.30 10.75 -2.79
CA CYS A 26 -25.78 10.98 -1.45
C CYS A 26 -24.42 10.33 -1.31
N ASN A 27 -23.34 11.05 -1.64
CA ASN A 27 -21.97 10.59 -1.55
C ASN A 27 -21.58 10.22 -0.10
N ASP A 28 -22.20 10.86 0.88
CA ASP A 28 -21.94 10.62 2.31
C ASP A 28 -22.61 9.36 2.86
N TRP A 29 -23.74 8.94 2.28
CA TRP A 29 -24.43 7.71 2.74
C TRP A 29 -23.70 6.42 2.30
N LEU A 30 -22.86 6.52 1.28
CA LEU A 30 -22.05 5.41 0.78
C LEU A 30 -20.65 5.36 1.39
N LYS A 31 -20.30 6.29 2.28
CA LYS A 31 -19.06 6.27 3.05
C LYS A 31 -19.35 5.74 4.44
N PRO A 32 -19.25 4.41 4.68
CA PRO A 32 -19.35 3.91 6.04
C PRO A 32 -18.22 4.50 6.86
N GLU A 33 -18.55 5.21 7.94
CA GLU A 33 -17.54 5.56 8.95
C GLU A 33 -17.13 4.26 9.66
N PRO A 34 -15.90 3.80 9.52
CA PRO A 34 -15.46 2.57 10.16
C PRO A 34 -15.22 2.84 11.65
N LEU A 35 -16.27 2.73 12.44
CA LEU A 35 -16.22 2.95 13.89
C LEU A 35 -15.55 1.81 14.66
N SER A 36 -15.37 0.65 14.03
CA SER A 36 -14.94 -0.57 14.73
C SER A 36 -13.71 -1.27 14.15
N PHE A 37 -13.08 -0.74 13.12
CA PHE A 37 -11.83 -1.30 12.59
C PHE A 37 -10.83 -0.22 12.17
N TYR A 38 -9.57 -0.59 12.17
CA TYR A 38 -8.48 0.31 11.81
C TYR A 38 -8.52 0.66 10.32
N SER A 39 -8.81 1.93 10.02
CA SER A 39 -8.65 2.50 8.69
C SER A 39 -7.48 3.50 8.70
N PRO A 40 -6.87 3.80 7.54
CA PRO A 40 -5.83 4.83 7.49
C PRO A 40 -6.28 6.20 8.00
N GLU A 41 -7.59 6.49 7.89
CA GLU A 41 -8.19 7.76 8.27
C GLU A 41 -8.25 7.94 9.79
N ASN A 42 -8.48 6.89 10.55
CA ASN A 42 -8.60 6.95 12.02
C ASN A 42 -7.36 6.41 12.75
N THR A 43 -6.50 5.63 12.08
CA THR A 43 -5.29 5.07 12.70
C THR A 43 -4.10 6.04 12.60
N TYR A 44 -3.95 6.74 11.46
CA TYR A 44 -2.75 7.56 11.20
C TYR A 44 -2.95 9.05 11.53
N VAL A 45 -3.78 9.34 12.54
CA VAL A 45 -4.00 10.69 13.06
C VAL A 45 -3.25 10.94 14.36
N THR A 46 -2.83 9.88 15.06
CA THR A 46 -2.07 9.96 16.31
C THR A 46 -0.62 9.52 16.12
N LYS A 47 0.25 9.95 17.05
CA LYS A 47 1.65 9.55 17.08
C LYS A 47 1.79 8.03 17.18
N GLU A 48 1.06 7.41 18.08
CA GLU A 48 1.09 5.97 18.34
C GLU A 48 0.66 5.17 17.11
N GLY A 49 -0.35 5.65 16.38
CA GLY A 49 -0.81 5.02 15.14
C GLY A 49 0.24 5.07 14.03
N LEU A 50 0.92 6.20 13.89
CA LEU A 50 2.00 6.38 12.91
C LEU A 50 3.27 5.60 13.29
N GLU A 51 3.64 5.55 14.58
CA GLU A 51 4.73 4.71 15.07
C GLU A 51 4.42 3.21 14.86
N GLY A 52 3.19 2.78 15.09
CA GLY A 52 2.72 1.43 14.77
C GLY A 52 2.84 1.10 13.28
N ALA A 53 2.56 2.07 12.41
CA ALA A 53 2.76 1.93 10.97
C ALA A 53 4.25 1.78 10.61
N LEU A 54 5.16 2.53 11.24
CA LEU A 54 6.62 2.38 11.09
C LEU A 54 7.11 1.00 11.53
N VAL A 55 6.57 0.46 12.63
CA VAL A 55 6.86 -0.94 13.05
C VAL A 55 6.49 -1.92 11.93
N SER A 56 5.41 -1.68 11.20
CA SER A 56 5.04 -2.52 10.06
C SER A 56 6.02 -2.42 8.89
N CYS A 57 6.66 -1.26 8.66
CA CYS A 57 7.74 -1.11 7.68
C CYS A 57 8.99 -1.87 8.11
N ARG A 58 9.41 -1.74 9.37
CA ARG A 58 10.54 -2.52 9.93
C ARG A 58 10.30 -4.03 9.80
N ALA A 59 9.07 -4.49 10.02
CA ALA A 59 8.70 -5.89 9.86
C ALA A 59 8.82 -6.39 8.41
N MET A 60 8.71 -5.52 7.39
CA MET A 60 8.93 -5.89 5.99
C MET A 60 10.41 -6.10 5.65
N ILE A 61 11.30 -5.34 6.27
CA ILE A 61 12.76 -5.43 6.06
C ILE A 61 13.38 -6.57 6.89
N ARG A 62 12.84 -6.85 8.07
CA ARG A 62 13.40 -7.84 8.98
C ARG A 62 13.70 -9.22 8.35
N PRO A 63 12.85 -9.81 7.49
CA PRO A 63 13.12 -11.10 6.84
C PRO A 63 14.36 -11.09 5.95
N GLU A 64 14.88 -9.94 5.57
CA GLU A 64 16.11 -9.84 4.79
C GLU A 64 17.32 -10.37 5.58
N PHE A 65 17.35 -10.12 6.89
CA PHE A 65 18.51 -10.41 7.74
C PHE A 65 18.30 -11.61 8.66
N ILE A 66 17.07 -12.07 8.88
CA ILE A 66 16.74 -13.05 9.93
C ILE A 66 15.95 -14.21 9.35
N GLY A 67 16.43 -15.42 9.58
CA GLY A 67 15.78 -16.68 9.22
C GLY A 67 16.53 -17.50 8.18
N ASN A 68 16.12 -18.76 8.03
CA ASN A 68 16.74 -19.71 7.10
C ASN A 68 16.53 -19.34 5.61
N ASN A 69 15.59 -18.45 5.34
CA ASN A 69 15.27 -17.94 4.00
C ASN A 69 15.43 -16.43 3.95
N SER A 70 16.45 -15.89 4.63
CA SER A 70 16.72 -14.46 4.58
C SER A 70 17.11 -14.02 3.16
N TYR A 71 16.63 -12.84 2.74
CA TYR A 71 16.89 -12.31 1.39
C TYR A 71 18.34 -11.88 1.22
N ALA A 72 19.03 -11.46 2.28
CA ALA A 72 20.47 -11.19 2.26
C ALA A 72 21.27 -12.42 1.79
N CYS A 73 20.82 -13.64 2.13
CA CYS A 73 21.40 -14.86 1.59
C CYS A 73 21.23 -14.94 0.05
N THR A 74 20.11 -14.48 -0.48
CA THR A 74 19.89 -14.45 -1.93
C THR A 74 20.84 -13.50 -2.62
N GLU A 75 21.04 -12.30 -2.10
CA GLU A 75 21.99 -11.32 -2.64
C GLU A 75 23.43 -11.82 -2.57
N LEU A 76 23.84 -12.38 -1.43
CA LEU A 76 25.17 -12.95 -1.25
C LEU A 76 25.44 -14.13 -2.21
N MET A 77 24.43 -14.98 -2.43
CA MET A 77 24.56 -16.15 -3.31
C MET A 77 24.47 -15.82 -4.79
N THR A 78 23.99 -14.63 -5.15
CA THR A 78 24.02 -14.13 -6.52
C THR A 78 25.32 -13.37 -6.82
N SER A 79 26.20 -13.24 -5.84
CA SER A 79 27.54 -12.66 -5.99
C SER A 79 28.62 -13.77 -6.15
N ASP A 80 29.84 -13.37 -6.45
CA ASP A 80 31.00 -14.24 -6.54
C ASP A 80 31.65 -14.52 -5.16
N VAL A 81 31.17 -13.88 -4.09
CA VAL A 81 31.77 -13.99 -2.75
C VAL A 81 31.16 -15.10 -1.88
N ALA A 82 30.03 -15.66 -2.28
CA ALA A 82 29.36 -16.70 -1.50
C ALA A 82 28.78 -17.82 -2.38
N VAL A 83 28.86 -19.05 -1.87
CA VAL A 83 28.31 -20.25 -2.53
C VAL A 83 27.43 -21.01 -1.54
N ALA A 84 26.25 -21.42 -1.98
CA ALA A 84 25.36 -22.26 -1.18
C ALA A 84 26.01 -23.63 -0.86
N GLY A 85 26.19 -23.91 0.43
CA GLY A 85 26.78 -25.18 0.92
C GLY A 85 25.81 -26.33 0.97
N ASN A 86 24.49 -26.09 1.04
CA ASN A 86 23.47 -27.09 1.23
C ASN A 86 22.71 -27.42 -0.06
N ILE A 87 22.22 -28.68 -0.16
CA ILE A 87 21.44 -29.18 -1.29
C ILE A 87 20.13 -28.39 -1.50
N VAL A 88 19.47 -27.95 -0.43
CA VAL A 88 18.23 -27.17 -0.50
C VAL A 88 18.46 -25.80 -1.16
N ALA A 89 19.65 -25.27 -1.06
CA ALA A 89 20.05 -24.01 -1.69
C ALA A 89 20.69 -24.20 -3.08
N GLN A 90 20.67 -25.41 -3.67
CA GLN A 90 21.26 -25.65 -5.00
C GLN A 90 20.57 -24.85 -6.11
N THR A 91 19.31 -24.52 -5.93
CA THR A 91 18.60 -23.60 -6.85
C THR A 91 19.21 -22.22 -6.89
N LEU A 92 19.89 -21.80 -5.82
CA LEU A 92 20.62 -20.52 -5.75
C LEU A 92 22.05 -20.62 -6.28
N LYS A 93 22.57 -21.81 -6.59
CA LYS A 93 23.90 -22.00 -7.20
C LYS A 93 23.92 -21.76 -8.69
N ASN A 94 22.79 -21.85 -9.35
CA ASN A 94 22.72 -21.82 -10.80
C ASN A 94 21.95 -20.58 -11.26
N PHE A 95 22.68 -19.55 -11.64
CA PHE A 95 22.11 -18.30 -12.17
C PHE A 95 21.12 -18.52 -13.32
N GLU A 96 21.32 -19.54 -14.14
CA GLU A 96 20.42 -19.84 -15.25
C GLU A 96 19.05 -20.31 -14.77
N ILE A 97 18.98 -21.01 -13.63
CA ILE A 97 17.72 -21.51 -13.05
C ILE A 97 17.02 -20.37 -12.30
N GLN A 98 17.77 -19.51 -11.62
CA GLN A 98 17.23 -18.42 -10.83
C GLN A 98 16.61 -17.30 -11.67
N LEU A 99 17.18 -17.03 -12.82
CA LEU A 99 16.74 -15.94 -13.70
C LEU A 99 15.65 -16.35 -14.70
N LYS A 100 15.23 -17.62 -14.69
CA LYS A 100 14.14 -18.07 -15.57
C LYS A 100 12.77 -17.85 -14.90
N PRO A 101 11.82 -17.21 -15.59
CA PRO A 101 10.44 -17.09 -15.11
C PRO A 101 9.84 -18.47 -14.81
N GLY A 102 9.17 -18.61 -13.66
CA GLY A 102 8.54 -19.86 -13.23
C GLY A 102 9.47 -20.87 -12.57
N ALA A 103 10.76 -20.58 -12.43
CA ALA A 103 11.67 -21.42 -11.65
C ALA A 103 11.55 -21.15 -10.14
N TYR A 104 12.06 -22.07 -9.31
CA TYR A 104 12.03 -21.94 -7.84
C TYR A 104 12.69 -20.61 -7.35
N GLY A 105 13.69 -20.12 -8.07
CA GLY A 105 14.31 -18.81 -7.83
C GLY A 105 13.35 -17.63 -8.04
N ASP A 106 12.33 -17.78 -8.89
CA ASP A 106 11.32 -16.77 -9.11
C ASP A 106 10.51 -16.47 -7.83
N SER A 107 10.25 -17.49 -6.99
CA SER A 107 9.56 -17.30 -5.72
C SER A 107 10.37 -16.46 -4.72
N GLN A 108 11.69 -16.56 -4.72
CA GLN A 108 12.58 -15.77 -3.84
C GLN A 108 12.68 -14.33 -4.34
N ILE A 109 12.96 -14.14 -5.62
CA ILE A 109 13.02 -12.82 -6.25
C ILE A 109 11.65 -12.14 -6.22
N GLY A 110 10.57 -12.88 -6.53
CA GLY A 110 9.21 -12.38 -6.46
C GLY A 110 8.80 -11.97 -5.05
N THR A 111 9.26 -12.69 -4.04
CA THR A 111 9.02 -12.34 -2.63
C THR A 111 9.78 -11.07 -2.24
N PHE A 112 11.05 -10.97 -2.60
CA PHE A 112 11.87 -9.75 -2.38
C PHE A 112 11.20 -8.53 -3.04
N TRP A 113 10.84 -8.64 -4.30
CA TRP A 113 10.13 -7.61 -5.05
C TRP A 113 8.82 -7.20 -4.37
N SER A 114 7.99 -8.18 -4.05
CA SER A 114 6.70 -7.95 -3.39
C SER A 114 6.83 -7.27 -2.03
N LYS A 115 7.80 -7.67 -1.21
CA LYS A 115 8.08 -7.06 0.10
C LYS A 115 8.62 -5.65 -0.03
N GLY A 116 9.52 -5.41 -0.98
CA GLY A 116 10.05 -4.08 -1.27
C GLY A 116 8.94 -3.09 -1.65
N TYR A 117 8.11 -3.45 -2.62
CA TYR A 117 6.99 -2.58 -3.02
C TYR A 117 5.93 -2.42 -1.93
N SER A 118 5.71 -3.43 -1.09
CA SER A 118 4.83 -3.31 0.07
C SER A 118 5.40 -2.34 1.11
N ALA A 119 6.71 -2.34 1.34
CA ALA A 119 7.37 -1.38 2.22
C ALA A 119 7.27 0.04 1.67
N ILE A 120 7.52 0.24 0.38
CA ILE A 120 7.38 1.54 -0.30
C ILE A 120 5.94 2.06 -0.18
N GLN A 121 4.93 1.23 -0.41
CA GLN A 121 3.53 1.60 -0.28
C GLN A 121 3.19 2.07 1.13
N LYS A 122 3.62 1.33 2.15
CA LYS A 122 3.42 1.69 3.56
C LYS A 122 4.14 3.00 3.91
N ALA A 123 5.40 3.14 3.51
CA ALA A 123 6.18 4.35 3.73
C ALA A 123 5.51 5.58 3.07
N ASN A 124 5.03 5.46 1.84
CA ASN A 124 4.30 6.54 1.16
C ASN A 124 3.02 6.93 1.90
N THR A 125 2.28 5.94 2.43
CA THR A 125 1.09 6.20 3.25
C THR A 125 1.45 6.97 4.52
N ILE A 126 2.48 6.55 5.24
CA ILE A 126 2.96 7.23 6.46
C ILE A 126 3.37 8.67 6.14
N ILE A 127 4.22 8.87 5.13
CA ILE A 127 4.70 10.20 4.72
C ILE A 127 3.53 11.15 4.39
N SER A 128 2.53 10.67 3.67
CA SER A 128 1.38 11.48 3.31
C SER A 128 0.48 11.83 4.52
N ARG A 129 0.32 10.91 5.46
CA ARG A 129 -0.55 11.08 6.62
C ARG A 129 0.07 11.91 7.73
N VAL A 130 1.38 11.79 7.96
CA VAL A 130 2.09 12.63 8.94
C VAL A 130 1.90 14.10 8.68
N GLN A 131 1.92 14.53 7.42
CA GLN A 131 1.74 15.94 7.05
C GLN A 131 0.34 16.46 7.40
N ALA A 132 -0.67 15.59 7.37
CA ALA A 132 -2.06 15.92 7.68
C ALA A 132 -2.44 15.70 9.16
N ALA A 133 -1.52 15.23 10.01
CA ALA A 133 -1.79 14.96 11.42
C ALA A 133 -1.53 16.22 12.26
N ASP A 134 -2.60 16.92 12.63
CA ASP A 134 -2.52 18.20 13.36
C ASP A 134 -2.21 18.05 14.86
N GLU A 135 -2.47 16.88 15.43
CA GLU A 135 -2.30 16.61 16.87
C GLU A 135 -0.87 16.22 17.27
N ILE A 136 0.06 16.16 16.30
CA ILE A 136 1.43 15.68 16.50
C ILE A 136 2.40 16.88 16.51
N THR A 137 3.37 16.88 17.44
CA THR A 137 4.39 17.92 17.49
C THR A 137 5.28 17.91 16.24
N GLU A 138 5.79 19.06 15.82
CA GLU A 138 6.69 19.17 14.65
C GLU A 138 7.95 18.30 14.80
N ASN A 139 8.46 18.15 16.02
CA ASN A 139 9.60 17.27 16.28
C ASN A 139 9.28 15.80 16.03
N ASP A 140 8.11 15.34 16.47
CA ASP A 140 7.64 13.97 16.23
C ASP A 140 7.33 13.75 14.73
N LYS A 141 6.70 14.74 14.06
CA LYS A 141 6.48 14.69 12.59
C LYS A 141 7.80 14.49 11.86
N ASN A 142 8.81 15.29 12.17
CA ASN A 142 10.11 15.20 11.52
C ASN A 142 10.79 13.86 11.77
N THR A 143 10.68 13.30 12.97
CA THR A 143 11.22 11.99 13.31
C THR A 143 10.54 10.88 12.50
N ILE A 144 9.20 10.88 12.45
CA ILE A 144 8.42 9.91 11.69
C ILE A 144 8.68 10.04 10.19
N LEU A 145 8.78 11.26 9.67
CA LEU A 145 9.11 11.53 8.27
C LEU A 145 10.49 11.00 7.91
N ALA A 146 11.50 11.24 8.75
CA ALA A 146 12.86 10.77 8.51
C ALA A 146 12.89 9.23 8.37
N GLU A 147 12.22 8.52 9.27
CA GLU A 147 12.12 7.06 9.18
C GLU A 147 11.27 6.60 7.99
N GLY A 148 10.17 7.28 7.69
CA GLY A 148 9.36 7.00 6.50
C GLY A 148 10.17 7.15 5.20
N TYR A 149 10.97 8.20 5.07
CA TYR A 149 11.87 8.39 3.92
C TYR A 149 12.97 7.35 3.87
N PHE A 150 13.53 6.96 5.02
CA PHE A 150 14.49 5.86 5.09
C PHE A 150 13.90 4.58 4.50
N HIS A 151 12.74 4.14 4.98
CA HIS A 151 12.09 2.92 4.49
C HIS A 151 11.67 2.99 3.02
N ARG A 152 11.40 4.19 2.50
CA ARG A 152 11.07 4.36 1.08
C ARG A 152 12.30 4.29 0.18
N SER A 153 13.44 4.72 0.66
CA SER A 153 14.70 4.77 -0.11
C SER A 153 15.49 3.46 -0.03
N TYR A 154 15.27 2.68 1.01
CA TYR A 154 15.88 1.37 1.21
C TYR A 154 15.39 0.38 0.17
#